data_a0c2c58bfae679881831cc49cef4f71f
#
_entry.id   a0c2c58bfae679881831cc49cef4f71f
#
_cell.length_a   1.000
_cell.length_b   1.000
_cell.length_c   1.000
_cell.angle_alpha   90.00
_cell.angle_beta   90.00
_cell.angle_gamma   90.00
#
_symmetry.space_group_name_H-M   'P 1'
#
loop_
_entity.id
_entity.type
_entity.pdbx_description
1 polymer ?
#
loop_
_entity_poly.entity_id
_entity_poly.type
_entity_poly.pdbx_seq_one_letter_code
_entity_poly.pdbx_strand_id
1 'polypeptide(L)'
;MQEDGAMKRSLLMVSLIITIIVMNKIYALIIALANKPVEVETQIVETKKTEVKTYYNVPLDMDLQDYIREECIDAGLDMKLVLAIMKVESDFNPELILSTDDFGLMQVNKINFEEVERELGLTNMLDPYQGAKAGIFLLSKLKWNESENQMLMAYNIGVAGAQRLWEQGIYETDYSKKVLKSKELIGGTQYEITVFCDQESER
;
A
#
# COMPACT_ATOMS: atom_id res chain seq x y z
N MET A 1 7.50 -47.56 -83.76
CA MET A 1 8.13 -47.89 -82.45
C MET A 1 8.86 -46.68 -81.79
N GLN A 2 8.93 -45.49 -82.41
CA GLN A 2 9.63 -44.32 -81.89
C GLN A 2 8.66 -43.30 -81.15
N GLU A 3 7.39 -43.30 -81.44
CA GLU A 3 6.40 -42.37 -80.83
C GLU A 3 5.99 -42.76 -79.40
N ASP A 4 6.00 -44.03 -79.09
CA ASP A 4 5.64 -44.53 -77.74
C ASP A 4 6.62 -44.08 -76.61
N GLY A 5 7.85 -43.86 -76.94
CA GLY A 5 8.91 -43.40 -76.06
C GLY A 5 8.80 -41.91 -75.66
N ALA A 6 8.39 -41.08 -76.64
CA ALA A 6 8.24 -39.65 -76.45
C ALA A 6 7.01 -39.34 -75.57
N MET A 7 5.90 -40.03 -75.78
CA MET A 7 4.69 -39.88 -75.02
C MET A 7 4.87 -40.35 -73.53
N LYS A 8 5.59 -41.44 -73.30
CA LYS A 8 5.93 -41.91 -71.91
C LYS A 8 6.84 -40.93 -71.19
N ARG A 9 7.84 -40.33 -71.88
CA ARG A 9 8.68 -39.26 -71.29
C ARG A 9 7.90 -38.01 -70.94
N SER A 10 6.97 -37.59 -71.84
CA SER A 10 6.08 -36.43 -71.58
C SER A 10 5.18 -36.68 -70.39
N LEU A 11 4.61 -37.89 -70.27
CA LEU A 11 3.74 -38.26 -69.09
C LEU A 11 4.53 -38.28 -67.78
N LEU A 12 5.78 -38.79 -67.81
CA LEU A 12 6.67 -38.76 -66.68
C LEU A 12 7.05 -37.36 -66.23
N MET A 13 7.32 -36.47 -67.18
CA MET A 13 7.61 -35.05 -66.87
C MET A 13 6.43 -34.34 -66.31
N VAL A 14 5.20 -34.54 -66.80
CA VAL A 14 3.97 -33.98 -66.27
C VAL A 14 3.71 -34.52 -64.84
N SER A 15 3.90 -35.77 -64.59
CA SER A 15 3.78 -36.37 -63.25
C SER A 15 4.77 -35.77 -62.27
N LEU A 16 6.04 -35.57 -62.69
CA LEU A 16 7.07 -34.95 -61.83
C LEU A 16 6.71 -33.49 -61.50
N ILE A 17 6.22 -32.74 -62.46
CA ILE A 17 5.78 -31.33 -62.25
C ILE A 17 4.63 -31.29 -61.25
N ILE A 18 3.63 -32.15 -61.40
CA ILE A 18 2.49 -32.24 -60.45
C ILE A 18 2.98 -32.57 -59.03
N THR A 19 3.90 -33.54 -58.92
CA THR A 19 4.48 -33.90 -57.62
C THR A 19 5.20 -32.73 -56.96
N ILE A 20 5.98 -31.96 -57.70
CA ILE A 20 6.69 -30.76 -57.20
C ILE A 20 5.69 -29.70 -56.74
N ILE A 21 4.62 -29.47 -57.51
CA ILE A 21 3.58 -28.49 -57.14
C ILE A 21 2.87 -28.91 -55.84
N VAL A 22 2.54 -30.20 -55.71
CA VAL A 22 1.88 -30.73 -54.49
C VAL A 22 2.81 -30.61 -53.30
N MET A 23 4.08 -30.98 -53.43
CA MET A 23 5.07 -30.85 -52.35
C MET A 23 5.28 -29.40 -51.92
N ASN A 24 5.35 -28.45 -52.86
CA ASN A 24 5.44 -27.04 -52.51
C ASN A 24 4.20 -26.51 -51.79
N LYS A 25 3.00 -26.95 -52.14
CA LYS A 25 1.77 -26.61 -51.41
C LYS A 25 1.75 -27.18 -49.98
N ILE A 26 2.17 -28.42 -49.83
CA ILE A 26 2.29 -29.08 -48.50
C ILE A 26 3.32 -28.33 -47.65
N TYR A 27 4.47 -27.98 -48.20
CA TYR A 27 5.51 -27.22 -47.51
C TYR A 27 5.03 -25.83 -47.08
N ALA A 28 4.33 -25.12 -47.98
CA ALA A 28 3.71 -23.83 -47.64
C ALA A 28 2.66 -23.94 -46.52
N LEU A 29 1.87 -25.03 -46.54
CA LEU A 29 0.89 -25.28 -45.46
C LEU A 29 1.56 -25.59 -44.10
N ILE A 30 2.64 -26.36 -44.12
CA ILE A 30 3.40 -26.64 -42.90
C ILE A 30 4.01 -25.36 -42.32
N ILE A 31 4.58 -24.49 -43.17
CA ILE A 31 5.10 -23.18 -42.71
C ILE A 31 3.96 -22.29 -42.16
N ALA A 32 2.81 -22.25 -42.81
CA ALA A 32 1.68 -21.48 -42.36
C ALA A 32 1.12 -21.98 -41.01
N LEU A 33 1.15 -23.29 -40.78
CA LEU A 33 0.76 -23.89 -39.51
C LEU A 33 1.80 -23.65 -38.40
N ALA A 34 3.09 -23.71 -38.75
CA ALA A 34 4.20 -23.48 -37.82
C ALA A 34 4.29 -22.00 -37.37
N ASN A 35 3.87 -21.06 -38.24
CA ASN A 35 3.89 -19.62 -38.00
C ASN A 35 2.55 -19.07 -37.48
N LYS A 36 1.59 -19.93 -37.12
CA LYS A 36 0.42 -19.43 -36.39
C LYS A 36 0.87 -18.85 -35.07
N PRO A 37 0.55 -17.59 -34.76
CA PRO A 37 0.79 -17.06 -33.44
C PRO A 37 0.05 -17.95 -32.45
N VAL A 38 0.77 -18.47 -31.46
CA VAL A 38 0.14 -19.12 -30.29
C VAL A 38 -0.53 -17.96 -29.57
N GLU A 39 -1.85 -17.86 -29.66
CA GLU A 39 -2.63 -17.05 -28.73
C GLU A 39 -2.42 -17.68 -27.34
N VAL A 40 -1.47 -17.14 -26.60
CA VAL A 40 -1.33 -17.43 -25.18
C VAL A 40 -2.49 -16.68 -24.52
N GLU A 41 -3.60 -17.38 -24.33
CA GLU A 41 -4.66 -16.92 -23.43
C GLU A 41 -4.02 -16.81 -22.05
N THR A 42 -3.63 -15.59 -21.67
CA THR A 42 -3.13 -15.29 -20.32
C THR A 42 -4.31 -15.50 -19.41
N GLN A 43 -4.42 -16.69 -18.85
CA GLN A 43 -5.36 -16.93 -17.75
C GLN A 43 -4.83 -16.12 -16.56
N ILE A 44 -5.53 -15.02 -16.25
CA ILE A 44 -5.36 -14.29 -15.01
C ILE A 44 -5.75 -15.26 -13.89
N VAL A 45 -4.76 -15.82 -13.22
CA VAL A 45 -4.98 -16.64 -12.03
C VAL A 45 -5.18 -15.67 -10.88
N GLU A 46 -6.43 -15.34 -10.59
CA GLU A 46 -6.78 -14.61 -9.38
C GLU A 46 -6.38 -15.46 -8.16
N THR A 47 -5.34 -15.04 -7.48
CA THR A 47 -4.97 -15.67 -6.20
C THR A 47 -5.77 -15.03 -5.08
N LYS A 48 -6.63 -15.82 -4.46
CA LYS A 48 -7.39 -15.42 -3.28
C LYS A 48 -6.45 -15.40 -2.07
N LYS A 49 -6.17 -14.21 -1.52
CA LYS A 49 -5.44 -14.03 -0.27
C LYS A 49 -6.44 -13.59 0.81
N THR A 50 -6.43 -14.28 1.94
CA THR A 50 -7.22 -13.86 3.10
C THR A 50 -6.32 -13.05 4.03
N GLU A 51 -6.70 -11.82 4.31
CA GLU A 51 -6.03 -10.94 5.27
C GLU A 51 -6.93 -10.74 6.49
N VAL A 52 -6.31 -10.68 7.67
CA VAL A 52 -7.02 -10.35 8.91
C VAL A 52 -6.75 -8.89 9.23
N LYS A 53 -7.80 -8.06 9.19
CA LYS A 53 -7.74 -6.66 9.59
C LYS A 53 -8.45 -6.46 10.93
N THR A 54 -7.87 -5.65 11.80
CA THR A 54 -8.51 -5.22 13.05
C THR A 54 -9.05 -3.81 12.88
N TYR A 55 -10.36 -3.63 13.06
CA TYR A 55 -10.98 -2.31 13.18
C TYR A 55 -11.28 -2.02 14.65
N TYR A 56 -10.91 -0.84 15.07
CA TYR A 56 -11.06 -0.40 16.44
C TYR A 56 -12.42 0.26 16.67
N ASN A 57 -12.96 0.09 17.87
CA ASN A 57 -14.25 0.71 18.26
C ASN A 57 -14.02 2.19 18.63
N VAL A 58 -13.81 3.01 17.61
CA VAL A 58 -13.60 4.46 17.69
C VAL A 58 -14.49 5.16 16.64
N PRO A 59 -14.83 6.45 16.82
CA PRO A 59 -15.72 7.18 15.91
C PRO A 59 -14.99 7.65 14.62
N LEU A 60 -14.26 6.74 14.00
CA LEU A 60 -13.65 6.89 12.67
C LEU A 60 -14.19 5.80 11.77
N ASP A 61 -14.53 6.15 10.53
CA ASP A 61 -14.97 5.16 9.55
C ASP A 61 -13.86 4.16 9.18
N MET A 62 -14.24 3.08 8.51
CA MET A 62 -13.31 2.00 8.17
C MET A 62 -12.24 2.46 7.18
N ASP A 63 -12.59 3.34 6.24
CA ASP A 63 -11.68 3.82 5.21
C ASP A 63 -10.55 4.67 5.84
N LEU A 64 -10.90 5.54 6.77
CA LEU A 64 -9.93 6.33 7.51
C LEU A 64 -9.09 5.45 8.45
N GLN A 65 -9.69 4.42 9.06
CA GLN A 65 -8.92 3.46 9.87
C GLN A 65 -7.95 2.64 9.01
N ASP A 66 -8.32 2.26 7.79
CA ASP A 66 -7.42 1.57 6.86
C ASP A 66 -6.26 2.48 6.45
N TYR A 67 -6.55 3.73 6.12
CA TYR A 67 -5.52 4.73 5.81
C TYR A 67 -4.54 4.94 6.99
N ILE A 68 -5.06 5.16 8.20
CA ILE A 68 -4.23 5.29 9.41
C ILE A 68 -3.37 4.04 9.64
N ARG A 69 -3.91 2.86 9.39
CA ARG A 69 -3.18 1.59 9.51
C ARG A 69 -1.98 1.55 8.57
N GLU A 70 -2.19 1.89 7.29
CA GLU A 70 -1.13 1.91 6.29
C GLU A 70 -0.04 2.92 6.67
N GLU A 71 -0.41 4.14 7.03
CA GLU A 71 0.54 5.15 7.49
C GLU A 71 1.31 4.71 8.76
N CYS A 72 0.64 3.99 9.68
CA CYS A 72 1.31 3.44 10.87
C CYS A 72 2.29 2.31 10.52
N ILE A 73 1.95 1.43 9.56
CA ILE A 73 2.84 0.37 9.09
C ILE A 73 4.09 0.99 8.48
N ASP A 74 3.94 1.95 7.58
CA ASP A 74 5.04 2.64 6.91
C ASP A 74 5.92 3.41 7.90
N ALA A 75 5.30 4.04 8.89
CA ALA A 75 6.00 4.74 9.96
C ALA A 75 6.61 3.80 11.02
N GLY A 76 6.23 2.52 11.05
CA GLY A 76 6.62 1.55 12.10
C GLY A 76 6.10 1.95 13.47
N LEU A 77 4.84 2.38 13.56
CA LEU A 77 4.14 2.79 14.78
C LEU A 77 2.97 1.84 15.09
N ASP A 78 2.66 1.69 16.37
CA ASP A 78 1.46 0.99 16.80
C ASP A 78 0.21 1.85 16.53
N MET A 79 -0.66 1.39 15.63
CA MET A 79 -1.91 2.08 15.32
C MET A 79 -2.75 2.36 16.57
N LYS A 80 -2.75 1.46 17.54
CA LYS A 80 -3.50 1.62 18.78
C LYS A 80 -2.98 2.80 19.62
N LEU A 81 -1.67 3.03 19.59
CA LEU A 81 -1.05 4.20 20.20
C LEU A 81 -1.47 5.49 19.49
N VAL A 82 -1.46 5.51 18.16
CA VAL A 82 -1.90 6.66 17.35
C VAL A 82 -3.36 7.00 17.63
N LEU A 83 -4.24 6.00 17.64
CA LEU A 83 -5.66 6.19 17.99
C LEU A 83 -5.84 6.72 19.43
N ALA A 84 -5.00 6.28 20.37
CA ALA A 84 -5.03 6.77 21.74
C ALA A 84 -4.59 8.25 21.86
N ILE A 85 -3.62 8.66 21.04
CA ILE A 85 -3.25 10.08 20.91
C ILE A 85 -4.44 10.87 20.38
N MET A 86 -5.05 10.45 19.25
CA MET A 86 -6.24 11.11 18.68
C MET A 86 -7.37 11.24 19.71
N LYS A 87 -7.59 10.21 20.51
CA LYS A 87 -8.59 10.24 21.60
C LYS A 87 -8.28 11.32 22.62
N VAL A 88 -7.03 11.47 23.02
CA VAL A 88 -6.62 12.43 24.07
C VAL A 88 -6.52 13.85 23.53
N GLU A 89 -6.07 14.02 22.30
CA GLU A 89 -5.83 15.32 21.65
C GLU A 89 -7.13 16.00 21.23
N SER A 90 -8.00 15.27 20.55
CA SER A 90 -9.18 15.86 19.91
C SER A 90 -10.50 15.15 20.20
N ASP A 91 -10.47 14.04 20.95
CA ASP A 91 -11.62 13.13 21.04
C ASP A 91 -12.13 12.69 19.66
N PHE A 92 -11.19 12.46 18.73
CA PHE A 92 -11.42 12.14 17.31
C PHE A 92 -12.13 13.23 16.49
N ASN A 93 -12.12 14.49 16.94
CA ASN A 93 -12.67 15.60 16.18
C ASN A 93 -11.62 16.19 15.21
N PRO A 94 -11.76 15.99 13.89
CA PRO A 94 -10.80 16.51 12.92
C PRO A 94 -10.86 18.05 12.76
N GLU A 95 -11.96 18.68 13.17
CA GLU A 95 -12.16 20.13 13.02
C GLU A 95 -11.71 20.91 14.27
N LEU A 96 -11.17 20.23 15.29
CA LEU A 96 -10.74 20.89 16.52
C LEU A 96 -9.53 21.78 16.28
N ILE A 97 -9.65 23.04 16.70
CA ILE A 97 -8.55 24.02 16.75
C ILE A 97 -8.47 24.55 18.17
N LEU A 98 -7.30 24.41 18.80
CA LEU A 98 -7.05 24.98 20.11
C LEU A 98 -6.41 26.39 19.99
N SER A 99 -6.55 27.18 21.05
CA SER A 99 -5.96 28.52 21.16
C SER A 99 -4.41 28.51 21.17
N THR A 100 -3.82 27.35 21.30
CA THR A 100 -2.38 27.09 21.23
C THR A 100 -1.88 26.86 19.79
N ASP A 101 -2.72 27.10 18.78
CA ASP A 101 -2.44 26.83 17.36
C ASP A 101 -2.17 25.35 17.07
N ASP A 102 -2.97 24.46 17.68
CA ASP A 102 -2.97 23.01 17.45
C ASP A 102 -4.22 22.61 16.66
N PHE A 103 -4.06 21.72 15.67
CA PHE A 103 -5.08 21.46 14.65
C PHE A 103 -5.36 19.97 14.45
N GLY A 104 -6.64 19.64 14.35
CA GLY A 104 -7.16 18.38 13.83
C GLY A 104 -7.01 17.18 14.77
N LEU A 105 -7.09 15.97 14.19
CA LEU A 105 -7.16 14.69 14.94
C LEU A 105 -6.01 14.51 15.93
N MET A 106 -4.79 14.88 15.56
CA MET A 106 -3.59 14.68 16.36
C MET A 106 -3.03 15.99 16.92
N GLN A 107 -3.78 17.09 16.83
CA GLN A 107 -3.43 18.41 17.33
C GLN A 107 -2.02 18.86 16.88
N VAL A 108 -1.83 18.81 15.54
CA VAL A 108 -0.57 19.24 14.93
C VAL A 108 -0.38 20.74 15.15
N ASN A 109 0.67 21.11 15.88
CA ASN A 109 0.95 22.53 16.13
C ASN A 109 1.43 23.22 14.86
N LYS A 110 0.96 24.46 14.66
CA LYS A 110 1.25 25.30 13.49
C LYS A 110 2.75 25.49 13.22
N ILE A 111 3.58 25.44 14.25
CA ILE A 111 5.03 25.54 14.09
C ILE A 111 5.63 24.44 13.19
N ASN A 112 4.91 23.31 13.07
CA ASN A 112 5.34 22.17 12.25
C ASN A 112 4.81 22.23 10.80
N PHE A 113 3.94 23.20 10.45
CA PHE A 113 3.26 23.21 9.15
C PHE A 113 4.23 23.33 7.98
N GLU A 114 5.24 24.21 8.08
CA GLU A 114 6.27 24.36 7.04
C GLU A 114 7.04 23.06 6.79
N GLU A 115 7.37 22.34 7.85
CA GLU A 115 8.04 21.04 7.73
C GLU A 115 7.11 19.99 7.09
N VAL A 116 5.86 19.90 7.54
CA VAL A 116 4.87 18.97 7.02
C VAL A 116 4.58 19.23 5.55
N GLU A 117 4.43 20.48 5.15
CA GLU A 117 4.24 20.86 3.75
C GLU A 117 5.46 20.50 2.89
N ARG A 118 6.66 20.82 3.37
CA ARG A 118 7.90 20.52 2.66
C ARG A 118 8.14 19.02 2.46
N GLU A 119 7.91 18.21 3.49
CA GLU A 119 8.23 16.78 3.49
C GLU A 119 7.11 15.92 2.88
N LEU A 120 5.85 16.32 3.06
CA LEU A 120 4.68 15.52 2.70
C LEU A 120 3.75 16.20 1.67
N GLY A 121 3.93 17.49 1.39
CA GLY A 121 3.03 18.26 0.53
C GLY A 121 1.64 18.50 1.14
N LEU A 122 1.47 18.37 2.46
CA LEU A 122 0.20 18.50 3.14
C LEU A 122 0.00 19.94 3.66
N THR A 123 -1.19 20.50 3.48
CA THR A 123 -1.49 21.91 3.80
C THR A 123 -2.72 22.11 4.68
N ASN A 124 -3.55 21.07 4.86
CA ASN A 124 -4.79 21.16 5.62
C ASN A 124 -4.84 20.13 6.76
N MET A 125 -4.46 20.55 7.96
CA MET A 125 -4.46 19.67 9.15
C MET A 125 -5.86 19.39 9.71
N LEU A 126 -6.91 20.05 9.20
CA LEU A 126 -8.31 19.76 9.54
C LEU A 126 -8.93 18.71 8.62
N ASP A 127 -8.30 18.40 7.49
CA ASP A 127 -8.65 17.22 6.72
C ASP A 127 -8.22 15.97 7.52
N PRO A 128 -9.13 15.01 7.78
CA PRO A 128 -8.83 13.89 8.66
C PRO A 128 -7.67 13.00 8.16
N TYR A 129 -7.52 12.85 6.86
CA TYR A 129 -6.43 12.08 6.24
C TYR A 129 -5.09 12.82 6.35
N GLN A 130 -5.07 14.12 5.97
CA GLN A 130 -3.83 14.91 6.05
C GLN A 130 -3.40 15.14 7.50
N GLY A 131 -4.34 15.45 8.40
CA GLY A 131 -4.06 15.66 9.82
C GLY A 131 -3.53 14.39 10.51
N ALA A 132 -4.11 13.21 10.18
CA ALA A 132 -3.61 11.94 10.67
C ALA A 132 -2.18 11.66 10.16
N LYS A 133 -1.94 11.78 8.86
CA LYS A 133 -0.61 11.57 8.26
C LYS A 133 0.44 12.51 8.82
N ALA A 134 0.12 13.78 8.95
CA ALA A 134 1.03 14.78 9.53
C ALA A 134 1.41 14.43 10.99
N GLY A 135 0.42 14.07 11.82
CA GLY A 135 0.67 13.67 13.21
C GLY A 135 1.48 12.38 13.32
N ILE A 136 1.18 11.37 12.50
CA ILE A 136 1.94 10.11 12.42
C ILE A 136 3.39 10.38 12.00
N PHE A 137 3.61 11.21 10.98
CA PHE A 137 4.94 11.62 10.54
C PHE A 137 5.74 12.28 11.67
N LEU A 138 5.16 13.26 12.36
CA LEU A 138 5.84 13.93 13.48
C LEU A 138 6.13 12.98 14.63
N LEU A 139 5.20 12.09 14.98
CA LEU A 139 5.39 11.06 16.00
C LEU A 139 6.49 10.07 15.60
N SER A 140 6.57 9.68 14.33
CA SER A 140 7.57 8.74 13.83
C SER A 140 9.02 9.25 14.02
N LYS A 141 9.22 10.54 13.98
CA LYS A 141 10.53 11.20 14.23
C LYS A 141 10.98 11.09 15.68
N LEU A 142 10.09 10.70 16.58
CA LEU A 142 10.36 10.55 18.01
C LEU A 142 10.61 9.08 18.43
N LYS A 143 10.67 8.14 17.49
CA LYS A 143 10.88 6.70 17.76
C LYS A 143 12.24 6.35 18.36
N TRP A 144 13.20 7.25 18.33
CA TRP A 144 14.50 7.10 18.97
C TRP A 144 14.44 7.12 20.52
N ASN A 145 13.29 7.49 21.09
CA ASN A 145 13.09 7.47 22.53
C ASN A 145 13.00 6.03 23.06
N GLU A 146 13.49 5.82 24.29
CA GLU A 146 13.60 4.48 24.88
C GLU A 146 12.25 3.86 25.27
N SER A 147 11.21 4.68 25.44
CA SER A 147 9.88 4.22 25.84
C SER A 147 8.76 5.03 25.20
N GLU A 148 7.54 4.45 25.17
CA GLU A 148 6.34 5.19 24.74
C GLU A 148 6.08 6.41 25.62
N ASN A 149 6.34 6.34 26.94
CA ASN A 149 6.21 7.50 27.82
C ASN A 149 7.09 8.66 27.36
N GLN A 150 8.37 8.39 27.10
CA GLN A 150 9.32 9.42 26.65
C GLN A 150 8.93 9.97 25.28
N MET A 151 8.51 9.12 24.33
CA MET A 151 8.04 9.54 23.04
C MET A 151 6.81 10.45 23.15
N LEU A 152 5.84 10.09 23.99
CA LEU A 152 4.63 10.87 24.26
C LEU A 152 4.93 12.21 24.95
N MET A 153 5.89 12.22 25.88
CA MET A 153 6.37 13.48 26.48
C MET A 153 6.96 14.40 25.41
N ALA A 154 7.84 13.88 24.56
CA ALA A 154 8.46 14.66 23.48
C ALA A 154 7.41 15.15 22.46
N TYR A 155 6.37 14.36 22.18
CA TYR A 155 5.26 14.75 21.32
C TYR A 155 4.48 15.94 21.92
N ASN A 156 4.13 15.87 23.20
CA ASN A 156 3.26 16.85 23.87
C ASN A 156 3.96 18.17 24.19
N ILE A 157 5.19 18.12 24.72
CA ILE A 157 5.90 19.32 25.20
C ILE A 157 7.18 19.62 24.42
N GLY A 158 7.37 18.96 23.26
CA GLY A 158 8.56 19.05 22.44
C GLY A 158 9.79 18.39 23.06
N VAL A 159 10.75 18.02 22.22
CA VAL A 159 11.98 17.32 22.63
C VAL A 159 12.73 18.07 23.74
N ALA A 160 12.93 19.37 23.58
CA ALA A 160 13.66 20.18 24.58
C ALA A 160 12.92 20.25 25.92
N GLY A 161 11.58 20.27 25.90
CA GLY A 161 10.75 20.24 27.12
C GLY A 161 10.87 18.89 27.83
N ALA A 162 10.78 17.79 27.08
CA ALA A 162 10.92 16.46 27.61
C ALA A 162 12.31 16.20 28.18
N GLN A 163 13.37 16.59 27.50
CA GLN A 163 14.75 16.47 27.99
C GLN A 163 14.99 17.12 29.36
N ARG A 164 14.44 18.32 29.58
CA ARG A 164 14.53 18.99 30.89
C ARG A 164 13.87 18.19 32.00
N LEU A 165 12.79 17.46 31.73
CA LEU A 165 12.14 16.58 32.71
C LEU A 165 12.95 15.31 32.93
N TRP A 166 13.51 14.72 31.88
CA TRP A 166 14.33 13.51 32.01
C TRP A 166 15.62 13.76 32.81
N GLU A 167 16.24 14.93 32.64
CA GLU A 167 17.39 15.37 33.49
C GLU A 167 17.05 15.45 34.98
N GLN A 168 15.75 15.64 35.30
CA GLN A 168 15.24 15.63 36.66
C GLN A 168 14.76 14.23 37.12
N GLY A 169 14.95 13.20 36.28
CA GLY A 169 14.48 11.83 36.57
C GLY A 169 12.99 11.62 36.35
N ILE A 170 12.31 12.52 35.62
CA ILE A 170 10.87 12.45 35.33
C ILE A 170 10.69 11.87 33.94
N TYR A 171 10.25 10.61 33.83
CA TYR A 171 10.10 9.88 32.58
C TYR A 171 8.64 9.59 32.21
N GLU A 172 7.68 10.16 32.92
CA GLU A 172 6.25 10.09 32.62
C GLU A 172 5.55 11.38 33.05
N THR A 173 4.47 11.72 32.38
CA THR A 173 3.63 12.89 32.68
C THR A 173 2.16 12.47 32.74
N ASP A 174 1.29 13.34 33.23
CA ASP A 174 -0.16 13.07 33.21
C ASP A 174 -0.69 12.87 31.79
N TYR A 175 -0.12 13.57 30.81
CA TYR A 175 -0.43 13.37 29.40
C TYR A 175 -0.06 11.96 28.94
N SER A 176 1.19 11.52 29.13
CA SER A 176 1.63 10.21 28.69
C SER A 176 0.85 9.08 29.37
N LYS A 177 0.57 9.21 30.67
CA LYS A 177 -0.30 8.26 31.41
C LYS A 177 -1.72 8.20 30.84
N LYS A 178 -2.31 9.37 30.51
CA LYS A 178 -3.66 9.45 29.93
C LYS A 178 -3.72 8.76 28.57
N VAL A 179 -2.71 8.97 27.70
CA VAL A 179 -2.64 8.33 26.38
C VAL A 179 -2.48 6.81 26.55
N LEU A 180 -1.54 6.34 27.37
CA LEU A 180 -1.32 4.90 27.56
C LEU A 180 -2.54 4.22 28.15
N LYS A 181 -3.22 4.84 29.10
CA LYS A 181 -4.49 4.32 29.61
C LYS A 181 -5.57 4.26 28.53
N SER A 182 -5.66 5.27 27.66
CA SER A 182 -6.58 5.27 26.51
C SER A 182 -6.25 4.13 25.56
N LYS A 183 -4.96 3.90 25.28
CA LYS A 183 -4.47 2.78 24.46
C LYS A 183 -4.95 1.43 24.97
N GLU A 184 -4.91 1.20 26.29
CA GLU A 184 -5.40 -0.03 26.92
C GLU A 184 -6.91 -0.24 26.72
N LEU A 185 -7.69 0.84 26.77
CA LEU A 185 -9.16 0.81 26.70
C LEU A 185 -9.70 0.68 25.28
N ILE A 186 -8.92 1.01 24.24
CA ILE A 186 -9.35 0.88 22.84
C ILE A 186 -9.48 -0.60 22.49
N GLY A 187 -10.71 -1.06 22.32
CA GLY A 187 -11.05 -2.40 21.85
C GLY A 187 -11.11 -2.45 20.32
N GLY A 188 -10.92 -3.63 19.75
CA GLY A 188 -11.01 -3.84 18.31
C GLY A 188 -11.65 -5.18 17.97
N THR A 189 -12.24 -5.25 16.77
CA THR A 189 -12.80 -6.47 16.19
C THR A 189 -11.99 -6.88 14.97
N GLN A 190 -11.64 -8.16 14.90
CA GLN A 190 -10.94 -8.72 13.76
C GLN A 190 -11.92 -9.13 12.67
N TYR A 191 -11.59 -8.81 11.43
CA TYR A 191 -12.33 -9.20 10.24
C TYR A 191 -11.40 -9.94 9.27
N GLU A 192 -11.89 -11.06 8.74
CA GLU A 192 -11.23 -11.73 7.63
C GLU A 192 -11.68 -11.07 6.32
N ILE A 193 -10.73 -10.51 5.59
CA ILE A 193 -10.98 -9.84 4.31
C ILE A 193 -10.34 -10.68 3.21
N THR A 194 -11.13 -11.00 2.19
CA THR A 194 -10.60 -11.64 0.99
C THR A 194 -10.10 -10.58 0.02
N VAL A 195 -8.81 -10.61 -0.27
CA VAL A 195 -8.17 -9.77 -1.27
C VAL A 195 -7.88 -10.61 -2.51
N PHE A 196 -8.30 -10.14 -3.68
CA PHE A 196 -7.95 -10.74 -4.95
C PHE A 196 -6.72 -10.01 -5.49
N CYS A 197 -5.62 -10.74 -5.67
CA CYS A 197 -4.40 -10.19 -6.25
C CYS A 197 -4.27 -10.69 -7.68
N ASP A 198 -4.19 -9.77 -8.64
CA ASP A 198 -3.79 -10.08 -10.00
C ASP A 198 -2.28 -10.36 -10.00
N GLN A 199 -1.90 -11.60 -10.25
CA GLN A 199 -0.50 -11.93 -10.52
C GLN A 199 -0.22 -11.62 -11.98
N GLU A 200 0.41 -10.49 -12.27
CA GLU A 200 1.17 -10.36 -13.52
C GLU A 200 2.32 -11.36 -13.44
N SER A 201 2.25 -12.39 -14.29
CA SER A 201 3.36 -13.33 -14.44
C SER A 201 4.55 -12.57 -15.05
N GLU A 202 5.52 -12.22 -14.22
CA GLU A 202 6.86 -11.86 -14.71
C GLU A 202 7.42 -13.05 -15.51
N ARG A 203 7.63 -12.82 -16.82
CA ARG A 203 8.40 -13.69 -17.70
C ARG A 203 9.68 -12.99 -18.14
#